data_5fa77bc155996d9f710d58ef01874d42
#
_entry.id   5fa77bc155996d9f710d58ef01874d42
#
_cell.length_a   1.000
_cell.length_b   1.000
_cell.length_c   1.000
_cell.angle_alpha   90.00
_cell.angle_beta   90.00
_cell.angle_gamma   90.00
#
_symmetry.space_group_name_H-M   'P 1'
#
loop_
_entity.id
_entity.type
_entity.pdbx_description
1 polymer ?
#
loop_
_entity_poly.entity_id
_entity_poly.type
_entity_poly.pdbx_seq_one_letter_code
_entity_poly.pdbx_strand_id
1 'polypeptide(L)'
;IPGVNDCGPMFHDDPVFAADEVCYVGQSVFAVAAIDLASARHAIGLANIEYEPLPAILTIDEAMDAGSLLASPGEMIKGDPSTALAESPNQINGRLYAGGQEHFYLEGQAALAVPGEDGDIQLFCSTQHPSEIQHKTAEMLGISNHGVTVETRRMGGAFGGKESQGNLPAMTAALAAHLTSQPAKTIYDRDDDFMITGKRHDCRIDYRAGFDDAGRILAVEFDQALRCGMSWDLSAGIAARAMCHADNAYDIANMKITNYCCKTHTQSNTAFRGFGGPQGMLGIERVMDEVAHHLGLDPLQVRRLNFYPQKNASTFGITPYGQRVE
;
A
#
# COMPACT_ATOMS: atom_id res chain seq x y z
N ILE A 1 -4.07 2.06 26.89
CA ILE A 1 -2.70 2.07 26.34
C ILE A 1 -1.86 2.99 27.20
N PRO A 2 -0.70 2.53 27.73
CA PRO A 2 0.16 3.35 28.60
C PRO A 2 0.84 4.53 27.90
N GLY A 3 1.27 4.33 26.66
CA GLY A 3 1.96 5.32 25.83
C GLY A 3 1.12 5.80 24.65
N VAL A 4 1.65 5.65 23.43
CA VAL A 4 1.03 6.16 22.21
C VAL A 4 0.08 5.14 21.60
N ASN A 5 -1.16 5.52 21.31
CA ASN A 5 -2.16 4.68 20.64
C ASN A 5 -2.01 4.79 19.12
N ASP A 6 -0.89 4.27 18.57
CA ASP A 6 -0.60 4.30 17.14
C ASP A 6 0.26 3.11 16.72
N CYS A 7 -0.14 2.43 15.65
CA CYS A 7 0.61 1.35 15.02
C CYS A 7 1.09 1.67 13.60
N GLY A 8 0.80 2.88 13.10
CA GLY A 8 1.19 3.33 11.77
C GLY A 8 2.70 3.39 11.59
N PRO A 9 3.25 2.90 10.45
CA PRO A 9 4.70 2.78 10.28
C PRO A 9 5.42 4.10 10.04
N MET A 10 4.77 5.07 9.40
CA MET A 10 5.39 6.32 8.98
C MET A 10 4.72 7.57 9.56
N PHE A 11 3.41 7.55 9.69
CA PHE A 11 2.61 8.65 10.21
C PHE A 11 1.84 8.16 11.43
N HIS A 12 1.55 9.06 12.38
CA HIS A 12 0.77 8.74 13.57
C HIS A 12 -0.72 8.88 13.26
N ASP A 13 -1.23 8.04 12.35
CA ASP A 13 -2.59 8.12 11.81
C ASP A 13 -3.33 6.77 11.78
N ASP A 14 -2.76 5.74 12.43
CA ASP A 14 -3.35 4.40 12.49
C ASP A 14 -3.42 3.91 13.96
N PRO A 15 -4.55 4.11 14.65
CA PRO A 15 -4.67 3.77 16.06
C PRO A 15 -4.67 2.24 16.28
N VAL A 16 -3.98 1.77 17.33
CA VAL A 16 -4.05 0.38 17.80
C VAL A 16 -5.49 0.01 18.15
N PHE A 17 -6.19 0.91 18.85
CA PHE A 17 -7.63 0.80 19.11
C PHE A 17 -8.31 2.11 18.77
N ALA A 18 -9.40 2.04 18.00
CA ALA A 18 -10.22 3.20 17.70
C ALA A 18 -10.72 3.86 18.98
N ALA A 19 -10.52 5.18 19.11
CA ALA A 19 -10.89 5.94 20.31
C ALA A 19 -12.29 6.56 20.18
N ASP A 20 -12.52 7.29 19.09
CA ASP A 20 -13.74 8.10 18.92
C ASP A 20 -14.57 7.65 17.71
N GLU A 21 -13.92 7.19 16.66
CA GLU A 21 -14.55 6.80 15.38
C GLU A 21 -13.96 5.49 14.86
N VAL A 22 -14.83 4.65 14.32
CA VAL A 22 -14.43 3.44 13.58
C VAL A 22 -14.51 3.73 12.10
N CYS A 23 -13.37 3.65 11.41
CA CYS A 23 -13.26 4.05 10.02
C CYS A 23 -13.54 2.92 9.02
N TYR A 24 -13.44 1.65 9.44
CA TYR A 24 -13.70 0.52 8.54
C TYR A 24 -14.14 -0.74 9.31
N VAL A 25 -14.78 -1.66 8.59
CA VAL A 25 -15.18 -2.97 9.14
C VAL A 25 -13.94 -3.83 9.37
N GLY A 26 -13.67 -4.19 10.62
CA GLY A 26 -12.47 -4.91 11.06
C GLY A 26 -11.48 -4.06 11.87
N GLN A 27 -11.69 -2.75 11.98
CA GLN A 27 -10.86 -1.91 12.84
C GLN A 27 -11.01 -2.30 14.32
N SER A 28 -9.88 -2.44 15.00
CA SER A 28 -9.87 -2.83 16.41
C SER A 28 -10.43 -1.73 17.31
N VAL A 29 -11.38 -2.09 18.16
CA VAL A 29 -11.98 -1.20 19.17
C VAL A 29 -11.46 -1.53 20.57
N PHE A 30 -11.28 -2.82 20.85
CA PHE A 30 -10.71 -3.33 22.09
C PHE A 30 -10.12 -4.73 21.86
N ALA A 31 -9.37 -5.22 22.84
CA ALA A 31 -8.89 -6.60 22.87
C ALA A 31 -9.25 -7.27 24.19
N VAL A 32 -9.43 -8.59 24.15
CA VAL A 32 -9.68 -9.42 25.34
C VAL A 32 -8.54 -10.42 25.50
N ALA A 33 -7.89 -10.40 26.66
CA ALA A 33 -6.96 -11.43 27.07
C ALA A 33 -7.67 -12.45 27.99
N ALA A 34 -7.55 -13.74 27.68
CA ALA A 34 -8.12 -14.82 28.45
C ALA A 34 -7.15 -16.01 28.55
N ILE A 35 -7.49 -17.01 29.34
CA ILE A 35 -6.66 -18.22 29.55
C ILE A 35 -6.50 -19.05 28.28
N ASP A 36 -7.45 -18.97 27.36
CA ASP A 36 -7.43 -19.61 26.05
C ASP A 36 -8.23 -18.82 25.01
N LEU A 37 -8.04 -19.16 23.73
CA LEU A 37 -8.67 -18.47 22.60
C LEU A 37 -10.21 -18.62 22.61
N ALA A 38 -10.74 -19.77 23.04
CA ALA A 38 -12.18 -20.00 23.08
C ALA A 38 -12.86 -19.07 24.10
N SER A 39 -12.25 -18.93 25.28
CA SER A 39 -12.71 -17.99 26.33
C SER A 39 -12.63 -16.54 25.86
N ALA A 40 -11.55 -16.14 25.17
CA ALA A 40 -11.41 -14.80 24.61
C ALA A 40 -12.50 -14.50 23.56
N ARG A 41 -12.73 -15.42 22.63
CA ARG A 41 -13.79 -15.29 21.61
C ARG A 41 -15.18 -15.26 22.22
N HIS A 42 -15.45 -16.07 23.24
CA HIS A 42 -16.72 -16.01 23.98
C HIS A 42 -16.92 -14.64 24.63
N ALA A 43 -15.91 -14.11 25.29
CA ALA A 43 -15.99 -12.81 25.97
C ALA A 43 -16.20 -11.65 24.99
N ILE A 44 -15.55 -11.68 23.81
CA ILE A 44 -15.79 -10.70 22.76
C ILE A 44 -17.26 -10.72 22.32
N GLY A 45 -17.86 -11.90 22.18
CA GLY A 45 -19.28 -12.06 21.80
C GLY A 45 -20.28 -11.51 22.83
N LEU A 46 -19.85 -11.21 24.06
CA LEU A 46 -20.67 -10.58 25.10
C LEU A 46 -20.64 -9.05 25.06
N ALA A 47 -19.72 -8.46 24.28
CA ALA A 47 -19.64 -7.02 24.13
C ALA A 47 -20.85 -6.48 23.38
N ASN A 48 -21.45 -5.44 23.91
CA ASN A 48 -22.50 -4.67 23.22
C ASN A 48 -21.93 -3.30 22.84
N ILE A 49 -21.83 -3.05 21.53
CA ILE A 49 -21.31 -1.80 20.99
C ILE A 49 -22.42 -1.14 20.16
N GLU A 50 -22.77 0.10 20.52
CA GLU A 50 -23.70 0.89 19.74
C GLU A 50 -22.93 1.87 18.87
N TYR A 51 -23.29 1.92 17.58
CA TYR A 51 -22.66 2.78 16.59
C TYR A 51 -23.67 3.83 16.09
N GLU A 52 -23.20 5.06 15.92
CA GLU A 52 -23.88 6.09 15.14
C GLU A 52 -23.31 6.04 13.70
N PRO A 53 -24.08 5.59 12.69
CA PRO A 53 -23.57 5.48 11.33
C PRO A 53 -23.28 6.85 10.71
N LEU A 54 -22.09 7.01 10.15
CA LEU A 54 -21.67 8.17 9.38
C LEU A 54 -21.61 7.85 7.88
N PRO A 55 -21.67 8.85 6.97
CA PRO A 55 -21.48 8.64 5.54
C PRO A 55 -20.13 8.04 5.22
N ALA A 56 -20.11 6.92 4.49
CA ALA A 56 -18.88 6.23 4.14
C ALA A 56 -18.45 6.53 2.70
N ILE A 57 -17.15 6.66 2.46
CA ILE A 57 -16.48 6.73 1.16
C ILE A 57 -15.73 5.41 1.00
N LEU A 58 -16.11 4.56 0.04
CA LEU A 58 -15.57 3.21 -0.09
C LEU A 58 -14.76 2.99 -1.37
N THR A 59 -15.01 3.81 -2.39
CA THR A 59 -14.41 3.65 -3.72
C THR A 59 -13.48 4.81 -4.07
N ILE A 60 -12.62 4.56 -5.06
CA ILE A 60 -11.75 5.61 -5.63
C ILE A 60 -12.59 6.74 -6.22
N ASP A 61 -13.68 6.41 -6.92
CA ASP A 61 -14.52 7.41 -7.59
C ASP A 61 -15.20 8.32 -6.56
N GLU A 62 -15.80 7.75 -5.52
CA GLU A 62 -16.38 8.53 -4.42
C GLU A 62 -15.34 9.43 -3.73
N ALA A 63 -14.12 8.91 -3.52
CA ALA A 63 -13.05 9.68 -2.90
C ALA A 63 -12.59 10.85 -3.79
N MET A 64 -12.45 10.62 -5.09
CA MET A 64 -12.11 11.67 -6.05
C MET A 64 -13.21 12.73 -6.14
N ASP A 65 -14.47 12.34 -6.20
CA ASP A 65 -15.61 13.24 -6.28
C ASP A 65 -15.76 14.09 -5.00
N ALA A 66 -15.47 13.50 -3.85
CA ALA A 66 -15.51 14.18 -2.55
C ALA A 66 -14.23 14.97 -2.22
N GLY A 67 -13.17 14.84 -3.03
CA GLY A 67 -11.84 15.37 -2.69
C GLY A 67 -11.23 14.74 -1.44
N SER A 68 -11.62 13.51 -1.11
CA SER A 68 -11.12 12.77 0.07
C SER A 68 -9.76 12.16 -0.23
N LEU A 69 -8.70 12.91 0.08
CA LEU A 69 -7.31 12.55 -0.19
C LEU A 69 -6.49 12.60 1.10
N LEU A 70 -5.45 11.76 1.20
CA LEU A 70 -4.50 11.78 2.32
C LEU A 70 -3.53 12.98 2.24
N ALA A 71 -3.26 13.45 1.02
CA ALA A 71 -2.48 14.67 0.77
C ALA A 71 -2.85 15.28 -0.59
N SER A 72 -2.32 16.47 -0.88
CA SER A 72 -2.39 17.05 -2.21
C SER A 72 -1.76 16.11 -3.25
N PRO A 73 -2.30 16.05 -4.49
CA PRO A 73 -1.76 15.21 -5.55
C PRO A 73 -0.28 15.48 -5.83
N GLY A 74 0.48 14.41 -6.02
CA GLY A 74 1.85 14.48 -6.49
C GLY A 74 1.92 14.59 -8.00
N GLU A 75 2.85 15.39 -8.53
CA GLU A 75 3.05 15.52 -9.97
C GLU A 75 4.48 15.24 -10.39
N MET A 76 4.64 14.63 -11.57
CA MET A 76 5.91 14.48 -12.28
C MET A 76 5.72 14.85 -13.74
N ILE A 77 6.57 15.74 -14.26
CA ILE A 77 6.48 16.24 -15.62
C ILE A 77 7.84 16.12 -16.32
N LYS A 78 7.82 15.62 -17.55
CA LYS A 78 8.96 15.60 -18.48
C LYS A 78 8.54 16.23 -19.80
N GLY A 79 9.35 17.12 -20.37
CA GLY A 79 9.06 17.81 -21.63
C GLY A 79 7.86 18.75 -21.55
N ASP A 80 7.13 18.85 -22.64
CA ASP A 80 5.87 19.61 -22.74
C ASP A 80 4.73 18.69 -23.21
N PRO A 81 4.12 17.91 -22.32
CA PRO A 81 3.10 16.93 -22.69
C PRO A 81 1.84 17.59 -23.27
N SER A 82 1.46 18.76 -22.80
CA SER A 82 0.23 19.43 -23.25
C SER A 82 0.34 19.88 -24.72
N THR A 83 1.44 20.51 -25.10
CA THR A 83 1.69 20.91 -26.49
C THR A 83 1.86 19.66 -27.37
N ALA A 84 2.65 18.70 -26.95
CA ALA A 84 2.91 17.50 -27.73
C ALA A 84 1.64 16.65 -27.94
N LEU A 85 0.72 16.59 -26.98
CA LEU A 85 -0.60 15.96 -27.16
C LEU A 85 -1.43 16.71 -28.19
N ALA A 86 -1.52 18.05 -28.10
CA ALA A 86 -2.32 18.86 -29.01
C ALA A 86 -1.83 18.77 -30.47
N GLU A 87 -0.53 18.64 -30.68
CA GLU A 87 0.12 18.52 -31.99
C GLU A 87 0.18 17.08 -32.51
N SER A 88 -0.16 16.08 -31.72
CA SER A 88 -0.10 14.67 -32.14
C SER A 88 -1.13 14.35 -33.23
N PRO A 89 -0.74 13.68 -34.33
CA PRO A 89 -1.65 13.34 -35.42
C PRO A 89 -2.74 12.35 -34.98
N ASN A 90 -2.43 11.48 -34.03
CA ASN A 90 -3.38 10.53 -33.45
C ASN A 90 -3.42 10.67 -31.93
N GLN A 91 -4.60 10.52 -31.34
CA GLN A 91 -4.80 10.57 -29.90
C GLN A 91 -5.75 9.48 -29.43
N ILE A 92 -5.47 8.94 -28.27
CA ILE A 92 -6.38 8.06 -27.53
C ILE A 92 -6.54 8.56 -26.10
N ASN A 93 -7.65 8.23 -25.48
CA ASN A 93 -7.88 8.43 -24.06
C ASN A 93 -8.69 7.26 -23.53
N GLY A 94 -8.56 7.01 -22.25
CA GLY A 94 -9.32 5.94 -21.62
C GLY A 94 -9.14 5.90 -20.12
N ARG A 95 -9.77 4.90 -19.53
CA ARG A 95 -9.75 4.63 -18.11
C ARG A 95 -9.54 3.15 -17.87
N LEU A 96 -8.68 2.82 -16.92
CA LEU A 96 -8.37 1.48 -16.48
C LEU A 96 -8.60 1.37 -14.97
N TYR A 97 -9.25 0.28 -14.55
CA TYR A 97 -9.32 -0.12 -13.15
C TYR A 97 -8.54 -1.42 -12.95
N ALA A 98 -7.72 -1.46 -11.91
CA ALA A 98 -7.08 -2.69 -11.46
C ALA A 98 -7.47 -2.93 -9.99
N GLY A 99 -8.06 -4.09 -9.72
CA GLY A 99 -8.48 -4.48 -8.38
C GLY A 99 -7.30 -4.69 -7.44
N GLY A 100 -7.54 -4.52 -6.15
CA GLY A 100 -6.60 -4.89 -5.10
C GLY A 100 -6.32 -6.38 -5.10
N GLN A 101 -5.17 -6.76 -4.52
CA GLN A 101 -4.77 -8.17 -4.41
C GLN A 101 -4.46 -8.51 -2.97
N GLU A 102 -5.00 -9.65 -2.52
CA GLU A 102 -4.67 -10.26 -1.24
C GLU A 102 -3.30 -10.94 -1.31
N HIS A 103 -2.48 -10.80 -0.25
CA HIS A 103 -1.16 -11.45 -0.16
C HIS A 103 -1.27 -12.96 -0.13
N PHE A 104 -2.28 -13.45 0.56
CA PHE A 104 -2.60 -14.87 0.70
C PHE A 104 -1.38 -15.71 1.13
N TYR A 105 -0.57 -15.17 2.05
CA TYR A 105 0.50 -15.95 2.68
C TYR A 105 -0.09 -17.14 3.45
N LEU A 106 0.60 -18.27 3.47
CA LEU A 106 0.09 -19.50 4.08
C LEU A 106 -0.08 -19.36 5.59
N GLU A 107 0.89 -18.76 6.28
CA GLU A 107 0.85 -18.41 7.69
C GLU A 107 0.19 -17.05 7.89
N GLY A 108 -0.94 -16.95 8.61
CA GLY A 108 -1.58 -15.69 8.99
C GLY A 108 -0.71 -14.85 9.94
N GLN A 109 -1.23 -13.70 10.37
CA GLN A 109 -0.56 -12.84 11.34
C GLN A 109 -0.52 -13.53 12.71
N ALA A 110 0.65 -13.54 13.36
CA ALA A 110 0.80 -14.16 14.66
C ALA A 110 1.93 -13.50 15.47
N ALA A 111 1.69 -13.30 16.76
CA ALA A 111 2.68 -12.80 17.71
C ALA A 111 2.51 -13.45 19.08
N LEU A 112 3.61 -13.70 19.77
CA LEU A 112 3.67 -14.14 21.16
C LEU A 112 4.55 -13.16 21.93
N ALA A 113 4.02 -12.56 22.97
CA ALA A 113 4.74 -11.72 23.91
C ALA A 113 4.99 -12.47 25.23
N VAL A 114 6.21 -12.39 25.73
CA VAL A 114 6.62 -12.96 27.01
C VAL A 114 7.17 -11.83 27.87
N PRO A 115 6.58 -11.54 29.05
CA PRO A 115 7.11 -10.53 29.95
C PRO A 115 8.46 -10.98 30.53
N GLY A 116 9.43 -10.07 30.58
CA GLY A 116 10.72 -10.25 31.18
C GLY A 116 10.83 -9.59 32.55
N GLU A 117 12.05 -9.45 33.06
CA GLU A 117 12.37 -8.69 34.26
C GLU A 117 12.24 -7.19 33.99
N ASP A 118 12.01 -6.39 35.02
CA ASP A 118 11.98 -4.92 34.97
C ASP A 118 10.98 -4.30 33.96
N GLY A 119 9.99 -5.06 33.51
CA GLY A 119 8.98 -4.63 32.55
C GLY A 119 9.40 -4.83 31.09
N ASP A 120 10.50 -5.52 30.82
CA ASP A 120 10.93 -5.88 29.48
C ASP A 120 9.95 -6.85 28.80
N ILE A 121 9.89 -6.81 27.48
CA ILE A 121 9.04 -7.66 26.66
C ILE A 121 9.86 -8.38 25.59
N GLN A 122 9.79 -9.71 25.57
CA GLN A 122 10.29 -10.54 24.47
C GLN A 122 9.13 -10.86 23.52
N LEU A 123 9.24 -10.44 22.26
CA LEU A 123 8.26 -10.69 21.20
C LEU A 123 8.80 -11.73 20.21
N PHE A 124 7.99 -12.75 19.94
CA PHE A 124 8.17 -13.68 18.83
C PHE A 124 7.05 -13.41 17.83
N CYS A 125 7.36 -12.90 16.64
CA CYS A 125 6.33 -12.56 15.67
C CYS A 125 6.74 -12.85 14.23
N SER A 126 5.73 -13.08 13.40
CA SER A 126 5.91 -13.24 11.96
C SER A 126 5.88 -11.86 11.31
N THR A 127 7.04 -11.29 11.02
CA THR A 127 7.18 -9.93 10.46
C THR A 127 8.38 -9.81 9.52
N GLN A 128 8.26 -8.95 8.51
CA GLN A 128 9.36 -8.52 7.63
C GLN A 128 10.16 -7.37 8.26
N HIS A 129 9.64 -6.73 9.33
CA HIS A 129 10.21 -5.51 9.90
C HIS A 129 10.29 -5.55 11.44
N PRO A 130 11.17 -6.42 12.02
CA PRO A 130 11.23 -6.59 13.47
C PRO A 130 11.62 -5.31 14.24
N SER A 131 12.46 -4.44 13.67
CA SER A 131 12.83 -3.16 14.31
C SER A 131 11.67 -2.18 14.40
N GLU A 132 10.77 -2.15 13.44
CA GLU A 132 9.56 -1.32 13.51
C GLU A 132 8.64 -1.78 14.63
N ILE A 133 8.40 -3.10 14.72
CA ILE A 133 7.61 -3.68 15.83
C ILE A 133 8.24 -3.34 17.18
N GLN A 134 9.58 -3.39 17.29
CA GLN A 134 10.28 -2.99 18.51
C GLN A 134 9.96 -1.54 18.90
N HIS A 135 10.12 -0.61 17.97
CA HIS A 135 9.89 0.81 18.21
C HIS A 135 8.43 1.10 18.55
N LYS A 136 7.49 0.60 17.74
CA LYS A 136 6.05 0.83 17.94
C LYS A 136 5.54 0.21 19.24
N THR A 137 6.03 -0.98 19.60
CA THR A 137 5.69 -1.61 20.88
C THR A 137 6.22 -0.79 22.06
N ALA A 138 7.46 -0.32 21.99
CA ALA A 138 8.06 0.51 23.03
C ALA A 138 7.30 1.83 23.21
N GLU A 139 6.96 2.52 22.12
CA GLU A 139 6.14 3.74 22.12
C GLU A 139 4.76 3.51 22.75
N MET A 140 4.07 2.43 22.37
CA MET A 140 2.76 2.08 22.91
C MET A 140 2.81 1.77 24.42
N LEU A 141 3.84 1.07 24.87
CA LEU A 141 4.00 0.73 26.29
C LEU A 141 4.59 1.88 27.12
N GLY A 142 5.14 2.93 26.46
CA GLY A 142 5.81 4.03 27.16
C GLY A 142 7.13 3.64 27.80
N ILE A 143 7.84 2.65 27.22
CA ILE A 143 9.14 2.16 27.70
C ILE A 143 10.25 2.44 26.68
N SER A 144 11.49 2.24 27.07
CA SER A 144 12.64 2.39 26.18
C SER A 144 12.70 1.29 25.13
N ASN A 145 13.22 1.58 23.93
CA ASN A 145 13.35 0.59 22.84
C ASN A 145 14.12 -0.66 23.23
N HIS A 146 15.15 -0.54 24.08
CA HIS A 146 15.93 -1.68 24.54
C HIS A 146 15.16 -2.62 25.48
N GLY A 147 14.04 -2.16 26.08
CA GLY A 147 13.15 -3.02 26.85
C GLY A 147 12.25 -3.92 25.99
N VAL A 148 12.30 -3.79 24.66
CA VAL A 148 11.57 -4.68 23.74
C VAL A 148 12.56 -5.43 22.85
N THR A 149 12.54 -6.76 22.92
CA THR A 149 13.31 -7.63 22.02
C THR A 149 12.37 -8.34 21.07
N VAL A 150 12.63 -8.24 19.76
CA VAL A 150 11.77 -8.88 18.72
C VAL A 150 12.56 -9.95 17.99
N GLU A 151 12.00 -11.14 17.94
CA GLU A 151 12.59 -12.29 17.26
C GLU A 151 11.65 -12.82 16.17
N THR A 152 12.17 -12.88 14.92
CA THR A 152 11.52 -13.54 13.78
C THR A 152 12.37 -14.67 13.29
N ARG A 153 12.02 -15.92 13.63
CA ARG A 153 12.82 -17.10 13.21
C ARG A 153 12.51 -17.49 11.78
N ARG A 154 11.25 -17.56 11.43
CA ARG A 154 10.73 -18.00 10.12
C ARG A 154 9.39 -17.33 9.85
N MET A 155 9.08 -17.17 8.57
CA MET A 155 7.78 -16.72 8.11
C MET A 155 7.23 -17.69 7.08
N GLY A 156 5.96 -18.04 7.19
CA GLY A 156 5.22 -18.85 6.22
C GLY A 156 4.68 -18.04 5.05
N GLY A 157 5.51 -17.14 4.50
CA GLY A 157 5.18 -16.17 3.48
C GLY A 157 4.85 -14.80 4.08
N ALA A 158 5.05 -13.74 3.27
CA ALA A 158 4.73 -12.36 3.66
C ALA A 158 4.40 -11.48 2.44
N PHE A 159 5.26 -11.45 1.42
CA PHE A 159 5.05 -10.75 0.14
C PHE A 159 4.77 -9.24 0.26
N GLY A 160 5.18 -8.61 1.37
CA GLY A 160 4.85 -7.23 1.75
C GLY A 160 3.73 -7.12 2.80
N GLY A 161 2.89 -8.14 2.97
CA GLY A 161 1.75 -8.12 3.90
C GLY A 161 2.10 -8.28 5.38
N LYS A 162 3.40 -8.41 5.71
CA LYS A 162 3.91 -8.45 7.08
C LYS A 162 5.01 -7.39 7.27
N GLU A 163 5.04 -6.36 6.46
CA GLU A 163 5.97 -5.26 6.59
C GLU A 163 5.52 -4.33 7.74
N SER A 164 4.32 -3.79 7.67
CA SER A 164 3.69 -2.97 8.73
C SER A 164 2.53 -3.68 9.44
N GLN A 165 1.80 -4.53 8.75
CA GLN A 165 0.56 -5.16 9.25
C GLN A 165 0.79 -6.13 10.43
N GLY A 166 2.04 -6.53 10.68
CA GLY A 166 2.45 -7.27 11.87
C GLY A 166 2.46 -6.43 13.16
N ASN A 167 2.41 -5.10 13.05
CA ASN A 167 2.47 -4.19 14.20
C ASN A 167 1.29 -4.42 15.15
N LEU A 168 0.07 -4.36 14.65
CA LEU A 168 -1.15 -4.47 15.45
C LEU A 168 -1.23 -5.78 16.28
N PRO A 169 -1.07 -6.99 15.71
CA PRO A 169 -1.10 -8.21 16.50
C PRO A 169 0.06 -8.34 17.48
N ALA A 170 1.27 -7.85 17.13
CA ALA A 170 2.41 -7.86 18.03
C ALA A 170 2.23 -6.91 19.21
N MET A 171 1.79 -5.68 18.96
CA MET A 171 1.51 -4.68 19.98
C MET A 171 0.36 -5.11 20.90
N THR A 172 -0.69 -5.72 20.35
CA THR A 172 -1.81 -6.26 21.15
C THR A 172 -1.33 -7.38 22.09
N ALA A 173 -0.49 -8.30 21.61
CA ALA A 173 0.10 -9.35 22.45
C ALA A 173 0.99 -8.74 23.55
N ALA A 174 1.83 -7.77 23.21
CA ALA A 174 2.71 -7.07 24.14
C ALA A 174 1.92 -6.33 25.23
N LEU A 175 0.87 -5.63 24.86
CA LEU A 175 0.00 -4.93 25.80
C LEU A 175 -0.67 -5.91 26.79
N ALA A 176 -1.19 -7.01 26.27
CA ALA A 176 -1.79 -8.05 27.13
C ALA A 176 -0.76 -8.66 28.08
N ALA A 177 0.46 -8.96 27.62
CA ALA A 177 1.54 -9.51 28.44
C ALA A 177 1.97 -8.49 29.51
N HIS A 178 2.11 -7.21 29.16
CA HIS A 178 2.47 -6.14 30.08
C HIS A 178 1.43 -5.98 31.20
N LEU A 179 0.15 -5.95 30.86
CA LEU A 179 -0.94 -5.72 31.81
C LEU A 179 -1.20 -6.91 32.73
N THR A 180 -0.98 -8.15 32.24
CA THR A 180 -1.27 -9.38 32.99
C THR A 180 -0.06 -9.99 33.68
N SER A 181 1.15 -9.55 33.30
CA SER A 181 2.42 -10.18 33.69
C SER A 181 2.46 -11.69 33.34
N GLN A 182 1.79 -12.08 32.25
CA GLN A 182 1.73 -13.44 31.73
C GLN A 182 2.04 -13.45 30.24
N PRO A 183 2.59 -14.56 29.69
CA PRO A 183 2.72 -14.68 28.26
C PRO A 183 1.37 -14.55 27.56
N ALA A 184 1.33 -13.74 26.48
CA ALA A 184 0.12 -13.52 25.71
C ALA A 184 0.37 -13.73 24.21
N LYS A 185 -0.59 -14.36 23.51
CA LYS A 185 -0.50 -14.66 22.10
C LYS A 185 -1.69 -14.07 21.35
N THR A 186 -1.40 -13.36 20.25
CA THR A 186 -2.39 -12.94 19.26
C THR A 186 -2.19 -13.75 17.99
N ILE A 187 -3.27 -14.25 17.41
CA ILE A 187 -3.26 -14.96 16.14
C ILE A 187 -4.54 -14.60 15.37
N TYR A 188 -4.38 -14.24 14.11
CA TYR A 188 -5.50 -14.06 13.19
C TYR A 188 -5.79 -15.40 12.49
N ASP A 189 -7.05 -15.81 12.46
CA ASP A 189 -7.47 -16.82 11.51
C ASP A 189 -7.55 -16.21 10.09
N ARG A 190 -7.92 -17.00 9.09
CA ARG A 190 -7.91 -16.52 7.72
C ARG A 190 -8.96 -15.44 7.44
N ASP A 191 -10.10 -15.54 8.09
CA ASP A 191 -11.19 -14.58 7.93
C ASP A 191 -10.83 -13.24 8.60
N ASP A 192 -10.25 -13.30 9.80
CA ASP A 192 -9.72 -12.10 10.49
C ASP A 192 -8.63 -11.43 9.65
N ASP A 193 -7.69 -12.19 9.11
CA ASP A 193 -6.59 -11.69 8.29
C ASP A 193 -7.11 -11.00 7.02
N PHE A 194 -8.07 -11.61 6.32
CA PHE A 194 -8.71 -11.00 5.14
C PHE A 194 -9.47 -9.72 5.45
N MET A 195 -10.07 -9.62 6.61
CA MET A 195 -10.88 -8.46 7.00
C MET A 195 -10.03 -7.29 7.50
N ILE A 196 -9.02 -7.58 8.34
CA ILE A 196 -8.28 -6.55 9.09
C ILE A 196 -7.12 -6.00 8.30
N THR A 197 -6.35 -6.87 7.60
CA THR A 197 -5.07 -6.47 7.00
C THR A 197 -5.23 -5.75 5.66
N GLY A 198 -4.30 -4.85 5.39
CA GLY A 198 -4.20 -4.12 4.12
C GLY A 198 -3.86 -5.02 2.93
N LYS A 199 -4.21 -4.56 1.74
CA LYS A 199 -4.04 -5.26 0.46
C LYS A 199 -3.10 -4.48 -0.46
N ARG A 200 -2.75 -5.05 -1.64
CA ARG A 200 -2.26 -4.23 -2.73
C ARG A 200 -3.29 -3.16 -3.07
N HIS A 201 -2.88 -1.93 -3.19
CA HIS A 201 -3.74 -0.83 -3.63
C HIS A 201 -4.41 -1.18 -4.96
N ASP A 202 -5.73 -1.19 -4.97
CA ASP A 202 -6.46 -1.04 -6.21
C ASP A 202 -6.23 0.36 -6.77
N CYS A 203 -6.30 0.49 -8.08
CA CYS A 203 -6.05 1.75 -8.74
C CYS A 203 -7.00 2.01 -9.91
N ARG A 204 -7.25 3.30 -10.14
CA ARG A 204 -7.84 3.84 -11.35
C ARG A 204 -6.77 4.65 -12.06
N ILE A 205 -6.59 4.41 -13.35
CA ILE A 205 -5.66 5.14 -14.19
C ILE A 205 -6.46 5.73 -15.35
N ASP A 206 -6.61 7.06 -15.35
CA ASP A 206 -7.09 7.80 -16.50
C ASP A 206 -5.89 8.18 -17.36
N TYR A 207 -5.97 7.97 -18.66
CA TYR A 207 -4.85 8.26 -19.57
C TYR A 207 -5.26 9.03 -20.81
N ARG A 208 -4.33 9.84 -21.29
CA ARG A 208 -4.34 10.44 -22.64
C ARG A 208 -2.99 10.18 -23.28
N ALA A 209 -2.97 9.73 -24.54
CA ALA A 209 -1.73 9.51 -25.27
C ALA A 209 -1.84 10.07 -26.68
N GLY A 210 -0.77 10.73 -27.14
CA GLY A 210 -0.57 11.19 -28.50
C GLY A 210 0.53 10.40 -29.17
N PHE A 211 0.33 10.00 -30.44
CA PHE A 211 1.27 9.16 -31.18
C PHE A 211 1.23 9.47 -32.69
N ASP A 212 2.29 9.08 -33.40
CA ASP A 212 2.39 9.21 -34.85
C ASP A 212 1.76 8.00 -35.58
N ASP A 213 1.69 8.09 -36.92
CA ASP A 213 1.12 7.03 -37.79
C ASP A 213 1.92 5.71 -37.75
N ALA A 214 3.15 5.72 -37.24
CA ALA A 214 3.97 4.52 -37.06
C ALA A 214 3.75 3.86 -35.68
N GLY A 215 3.06 4.56 -34.76
CA GLY A 215 2.83 4.09 -33.38
C GLY A 215 3.89 4.52 -32.37
N ARG A 216 4.73 5.52 -32.70
CA ARG A 216 5.64 6.13 -31.73
C ARG A 216 4.86 7.07 -30.83
N ILE A 217 4.99 6.87 -29.51
CA ILE A 217 4.38 7.74 -28.51
C ILE A 217 5.11 9.08 -28.47
N LEU A 218 4.37 10.16 -28.63
CA LEU A 218 4.86 11.53 -28.63
C LEU A 218 4.65 12.19 -27.26
N ALA A 219 3.52 11.88 -26.64
CA ALA A 219 3.21 12.34 -25.29
C ALA A 219 2.23 11.39 -24.56
N VAL A 220 2.31 11.35 -23.23
CA VAL A 220 1.36 10.65 -22.37
C VAL A 220 1.05 11.49 -21.13
N GLU A 221 -0.22 11.50 -20.73
CA GLU A 221 -0.65 11.97 -19.43
C GLU A 221 -1.37 10.84 -18.69
N PHE A 222 -1.02 10.65 -17.41
CA PHE A 222 -1.65 9.73 -16.50
C PHE A 222 -2.17 10.45 -15.26
N ASP A 223 -3.43 10.20 -14.91
CA ASP A 223 -3.98 10.46 -13.59
C ASP A 223 -4.13 9.11 -12.89
N GLN A 224 -3.27 8.84 -11.90
CA GLN A 224 -3.22 7.60 -11.15
C GLN A 224 -3.86 7.80 -9.78
N ALA A 225 -5.02 7.23 -9.53
CA ALA A 225 -5.68 7.26 -8.24
C ALA A 225 -5.55 5.90 -7.55
N LEU A 226 -4.99 5.89 -6.34
CA LEU A 226 -4.79 4.70 -5.51
C LEU A 226 -5.73 4.74 -4.32
N ARG A 227 -6.46 3.65 -4.03
CA ARG A 227 -7.23 3.54 -2.80
C ARG A 227 -6.28 3.19 -1.65
N CYS A 228 -6.05 4.15 -0.76
CA CYS A 228 -5.10 4.01 0.35
C CYS A 228 -5.74 3.42 1.61
N GLY A 229 -7.03 3.63 1.80
CA GLY A 229 -7.72 3.26 3.05
C GLY A 229 -7.80 4.44 4.01
N MET A 230 -7.98 4.15 5.30
CA MET A 230 -8.21 5.20 6.31
C MET A 230 -6.94 5.97 6.69
N SER A 231 -5.78 5.35 6.59
CA SER A 231 -4.47 5.89 7.00
C SER A 231 -3.43 5.72 5.90
N TRP A 232 -2.25 6.30 6.10
CA TRP A 232 -1.15 6.22 5.14
C TRP A 232 -0.55 4.83 5.00
N ASP A 233 -0.31 4.13 6.09
CA ASP A 233 0.55 2.94 6.09
C ASP A 233 1.80 3.19 5.22
N LEU A 234 2.03 2.45 4.14
CA LEU A 234 3.14 2.63 3.20
C LEU A 234 2.72 3.29 1.87
N SER A 235 1.50 3.82 1.79
CA SER A 235 0.90 4.34 0.55
C SER A 235 1.72 5.44 -0.11
N ALA A 236 2.37 6.32 0.66
CA ALA A 236 3.19 7.41 0.11
C ALA A 236 4.36 6.87 -0.76
N GLY A 237 5.09 5.87 -0.26
CA GLY A 237 6.17 5.23 -1.00
C GLY A 237 5.69 4.43 -2.21
N ILE A 238 4.52 3.78 -2.07
CA ILE A 238 3.89 3.00 -3.15
C ILE A 238 3.43 3.91 -4.28
N ALA A 239 2.80 5.04 -3.96
CA ALA A 239 2.38 6.06 -4.90
C ALA A 239 3.58 6.66 -5.65
N ALA A 240 4.62 7.07 -4.94
CA ALA A 240 5.85 7.58 -5.55
C ALA A 240 6.48 6.56 -6.50
N ARG A 241 6.53 5.28 -6.11
CA ARG A 241 7.07 4.22 -6.96
C ARG A 241 6.19 3.94 -8.18
N ALA A 242 4.86 4.02 -8.07
CA ALA A 242 3.96 3.90 -9.21
C ALA A 242 4.25 4.99 -10.25
N MET A 243 4.44 6.24 -9.82
CA MET A 243 4.84 7.34 -10.70
C MET A 243 6.19 7.07 -11.39
N CYS A 244 7.20 6.63 -10.63
CA CYS A 244 8.54 6.33 -11.14
C CYS A 244 8.60 5.16 -12.13
N HIS A 245 7.56 4.34 -12.22
CA HIS A 245 7.49 3.19 -13.14
C HIS A 245 6.44 3.37 -14.25
N ALA A 246 5.88 4.57 -14.38
CA ALA A 246 4.79 4.83 -15.32
C ALA A 246 5.23 4.82 -16.79
N ASP A 247 6.51 5.05 -17.07
CA ASP A 247 7.09 4.92 -18.41
C ASP A 247 7.60 3.50 -18.73
N ASN A 248 7.71 2.63 -17.72
CA ASN A 248 8.27 1.27 -17.83
C ASN A 248 9.59 1.27 -18.62
N ALA A 249 9.67 0.55 -19.74
CA ALA A 249 10.86 0.39 -20.58
C ALA A 249 10.83 1.32 -21.81
N TYR A 250 9.96 2.32 -21.85
CA TYR A 250 9.72 3.11 -23.05
C TYR A 250 10.32 4.53 -22.97
N ASP A 251 10.93 4.96 -24.07
CA ASP A 251 11.48 6.31 -24.22
C ASP A 251 10.39 7.29 -24.67
N ILE A 252 9.72 7.89 -23.70
CA ILE A 252 8.66 8.88 -23.93
C ILE A 252 9.22 10.27 -23.65
N ALA A 253 9.21 11.13 -24.67
CA ALA A 253 9.83 12.46 -24.58
C ALA A 253 9.01 13.43 -23.72
N ASN A 254 7.69 13.32 -23.76
CA ASN A 254 6.77 14.22 -23.06
C ASN A 254 5.79 13.41 -22.21
N MET A 255 5.84 13.61 -20.90
CA MET A 255 5.00 12.84 -19.97
C MET A 255 4.57 13.70 -18.78
N LYS A 256 3.30 13.59 -18.40
CA LYS A 256 2.78 14.08 -17.12
C LYS A 256 2.15 12.93 -16.37
N ILE A 257 2.46 12.84 -15.09
CA ILE A 257 1.86 11.87 -14.18
C ILE A 257 1.37 12.62 -12.97
N THR A 258 0.07 12.51 -12.67
CA THR A 258 -0.53 13.01 -11.44
C THR A 258 -0.97 11.81 -10.60
N ASN A 259 -0.61 11.78 -9.32
CA ASN A 259 -0.98 10.68 -8.42
C ASN A 259 -1.85 11.17 -7.28
N TYR A 260 -2.95 10.46 -7.02
CA TYR A 260 -3.94 10.73 -5.99
C TYR A 260 -3.97 9.59 -4.97
N CYS A 261 -3.64 9.89 -3.72
CA CYS A 261 -3.77 8.98 -2.59
C CYS A 261 -5.16 9.13 -1.97
N CYS A 262 -6.12 8.34 -2.44
CA CYS A 262 -7.53 8.42 -2.03
C CYS A 262 -7.71 7.89 -0.60
N LYS A 263 -8.24 8.73 0.31
CA LYS A 263 -8.65 8.33 1.65
C LYS A 263 -10.04 7.73 1.59
N THR A 264 -10.19 6.51 2.11
CA THR A 264 -11.46 5.77 2.11
C THR A 264 -11.72 5.11 3.46
N HIS A 265 -12.99 4.80 3.74
CA HIS A 265 -13.39 4.08 4.95
C HIS A 265 -13.24 2.56 4.76
N THR A 266 -12.00 2.17 4.44
CA THR A 266 -11.56 0.78 4.28
C THR A 266 -10.27 0.58 5.06
N GLN A 267 -9.85 -0.67 5.26
CA GLN A 267 -8.53 -0.96 5.82
C GLN A 267 -7.43 -0.24 5.02
N SER A 268 -6.38 0.20 5.70
CA SER A 268 -5.24 0.85 5.06
C SER A 268 -4.48 -0.15 4.19
N ASN A 269 -4.40 0.15 2.89
CA ASN A 269 -3.66 -0.69 1.96
C ASN A 269 -2.15 -0.55 2.18
N THR A 270 -1.43 -1.63 1.92
CA THR A 270 -0.03 -1.75 2.33
C THR A 270 0.87 -2.25 1.20
N ALA A 271 2.14 -2.48 1.52
CA ALA A 271 3.10 -3.07 0.62
C ALA A 271 2.61 -4.40 0.06
N PHE A 272 2.75 -4.58 -1.24
CA PHE A 272 2.59 -5.86 -1.91
C PHE A 272 3.68 -5.97 -2.97
N ARG A 273 4.18 -7.17 -3.19
CA ARG A 273 5.27 -7.50 -4.12
C ARG A 273 5.28 -6.61 -5.38
N GLY A 274 6.36 -5.84 -5.58
CA GLY A 274 6.49 -4.80 -6.60
C GLY A 274 6.24 -3.38 -6.12
N PHE A 275 5.58 -3.17 -4.94
CA PHE A 275 5.50 -1.91 -4.19
C PHE A 275 5.15 -0.70 -5.07
N GLY A 276 4.05 -0.72 -5.80
CA GLY A 276 3.60 0.36 -6.70
C GLY A 276 4.07 0.21 -8.15
N GLY A 277 5.20 -0.46 -8.40
CA GLY A 277 5.69 -0.70 -9.77
C GLY A 277 4.64 -1.34 -10.71
N PRO A 278 3.96 -2.43 -10.30
CA PRO A 278 2.92 -3.03 -11.15
C PRO A 278 1.80 -2.08 -11.54
N GLN A 279 1.34 -1.22 -10.61
CA GLN A 279 0.30 -0.23 -10.89
C GLN A 279 0.79 0.82 -11.90
N GLY A 280 2.02 1.31 -11.72
CA GLY A 280 2.62 2.30 -12.64
C GLY A 280 2.76 1.75 -14.06
N MET A 281 3.33 0.55 -14.19
CA MET A 281 3.55 -0.09 -15.50
C MET A 281 2.25 -0.41 -16.24
N LEU A 282 1.18 -0.73 -15.53
CA LEU A 282 -0.09 -1.16 -16.11
C LEU A 282 -0.70 -0.09 -17.03
N GLY A 283 -0.56 1.19 -16.69
CA GLY A 283 -1.07 2.32 -17.49
C GLY A 283 -0.42 2.38 -18.87
N ILE A 284 0.89 2.37 -18.93
CA ILE A 284 1.62 2.47 -20.20
C ILE A 284 1.48 1.20 -21.06
N GLU A 285 1.44 0.03 -20.45
CA GLU A 285 1.20 -1.22 -21.20
C GLU A 285 -0.19 -1.23 -21.85
N ARG A 286 -1.19 -0.67 -21.17
CA ARG A 286 -2.52 -0.46 -21.75
C ARG A 286 -2.48 0.51 -22.92
N VAL A 287 -1.76 1.61 -22.81
CA VAL A 287 -1.59 2.58 -23.90
C VAL A 287 -0.94 1.94 -25.13
N MET A 288 0.09 1.09 -24.93
CA MET A 288 0.75 0.39 -26.04
C MET A 288 -0.21 -0.54 -26.81
N ASP A 289 -1.07 -1.27 -26.10
CA ASP A 289 -2.07 -2.13 -26.71
C ASP A 289 -3.16 -1.34 -27.45
N GLU A 290 -3.63 -0.24 -26.88
CA GLU A 290 -4.63 0.63 -27.49
C GLU A 290 -4.10 1.32 -28.77
N VAL A 291 -2.85 1.78 -28.77
CA VAL A 291 -2.19 2.34 -29.95
C VAL A 291 -2.07 1.29 -31.04
N ALA A 292 -1.64 0.08 -30.69
CA ALA A 292 -1.55 -1.04 -31.63
C ALA A 292 -2.91 -1.37 -32.26
N HIS A 293 -3.97 -1.42 -31.43
CA HIS A 293 -5.33 -1.65 -31.89
C HIS A 293 -5.83 -0.54 -32.81
N HIS A 294 -5.59 0.74 -32.43
CA HIS A 294 -6.01 1.92 -33.21
C HIS A 294 -5.40 1.90 -34.61
N LEU A 295 -4.12 1.54 -34.74
CA LEU A 295 -3.39 1.52 -36.01
C LEU A 295 -3.49 0.17 -36.75
N GLY A 296 -4.06 -0.86 -36.18
CA GLY A 296 -4.09 -2.22 -36.73
C GLY A 296 -2.70 -2.85 -36.79
N LEU A 297 -1.80 -2.52 -35.86
CA LEU A 297 -0.42 -3.00 -35.76
C LEU A 297 -0.30 -4.15 -34.74
N ASP A 298 0.78 -4.94 -34.87
CA ASP A 298 1.18 -5.89 -33.83
C ASP A 298 1.62 -5.13 -32.56
N PRO A 299 1.05 -5.40 -31.37
CA PRO A 299 1.45 -4.79 -30.12
C PRO A 299 2.95 -4.89 -29.81
N LEU A 300 3.63 -5.96 -30.24
CA LEU A 300 5.08 -6.10 -30.08
C LEU A 300 5.84 -5.12 -30.99
N GLN A 301 5.34 -4.81 -32.18
CA GLN A 301 5.96 -3.79 -33.06
C GLN A 301 5.88 -2.40 -32.43
N VAL A 302 4.72 -2.02 -31.86
CA VAL A 302 4.56 -0.74 -31.16
C VAL A 302 5.51 -0.66 -29.97
N ARG A 303 5.62 -1.72 -29.15
CA ARG A 303 6.55 -1.75 -28.03
C ARG A 303 7.99 -1.59 -28.46
N ARG A 304 8.44 -2.33 -29.49
CA ARG A 304 9.81 -2.26 -30.03
C ARG A 304 10.17 -0.87 -30.55
N LEU A 305 9.22 -0.18 -31.17
CA LEU A 305 9.41 1.18 -31.67
C LEU A 305 9.65 2.17 -30.54
N ASN A 306 9.06 1.94 -29.37
CA ASN A 306 9.07 2.84 -28.25
C ASN A 306 10.09 2.48 -27.17
N PHE A 307 10.81 1.36 -27.25
CA PHE A 307 11.88 1.05 -26.29
C PHE A 307 12.97 2.09 -26.29
N TYR A 308 13.63 2.27 -25.15
CA TYR A 308 14.85 3.06 -25.06
C TYR A 308 15.84 2.61 -26.15
N PRO A 309 16.34 3.53 -26.99
CA PRO A 309 17.24 3.16 -28.08
C PRO A 309 18.57 2.63 -27.52
N GLN A 310 19.03 1.48 -28.02
CA GLN A 310 20.41 1.04 -27.84
C GLN A 310 21.33 2.00 -28.62
N LYS A 311 21.77 3.05 -27.96
CA LYS A 311 22.84 3.90 -28.48
C LYS A 311 24.18 3.24 -28.19
N ASN A 312 24.72 2.49 -29.17
CA ASN A 312 26.04 1.83 -29.11
C ASN A 312 26.38 1.15 -27.77
N ALA A 313 27.05 0.02 -27.74
CA ALA A 313 27.35 -0.80 -26.55
C ALA A 313 28.02 -0.07 -25.35
N SER A 314 28.23 1.25 -25.43
CA SER A 314 28.82 2.10 -24.38
C SER A 314 27.91 3.22 -23.86
N THR A 315 26.71 3.41 -24.40
CA THR A 315 25.79 4.48 -23.98
C THR A 315 24.43 3.91 -23.57
N PHE A 316 24.21 3.91 -22.27
CA PHE A 316 22.92 3.53 -21.67
C PHE A 316 21.90 4.65 -21.88
N GLY A 317 20.64 4.28 -22.13
CA GLY A 317 19.53 5.22 -22.00
C GLY A 317 19.42 5.69 -20.54
N ILE A 318 18.99 6.93 -20.35
CA ILE A 318 18.68 7.46 -19.01
C ILE A 318 17.19 7.68 -18.95
N THR A 319 16.51 7.05 -18.01
CA THR A 319 15.10 7.28 -17.74
C THR A 319 14.86 8.73 -17.28
N PRO A 320 13.62 9.23 -17.30
CA PRO A 320 13.29 10.56 -16.76
C PRO A 320 13.78 10.80 -15.34
N TYR A 321 13.97 9.72 -14.60
CA TYR A 321 14.39 9.71 -13.19
C TYR A 321 15.90 9.51 -13.00
N GLY A 322 16.69 9.60 -14.06
CA GLY A 322 18.15 9.46 -14.00
C GLY A 322 18.65 8.03 -13.88
N GLN A 323 17.80 7.03 -14.00
CA GLN A 323 18.20 5.63 -14.02
C GLN A 323 18.81 5.26 -15.36
N ARG A 324 19.89 4.49 -15.32
CA ARG A 324 20.49 3.92 -16.53
C ARG A 324 19.73 2.65 -16.92
N VAL A 325 19.41 2.54 -18.21
CA VAL A 325 18.79 1.33 -18.79
C VAL A 325 19.83 0.67 -19.69
N GLU A 326 20.18 -0.59 -19.40
CA GLU A 326 21.09 -1.43 -20.18
C GLU A 326 20.34 -2.14 -21.31
#